data_ca22eef4319d58a54697d3fc35164117
#
_entry.id   ca22eef4319d58a54697d3fc35164117
#
_cell.length_a   1.000
_cell.length_b   1.000
_cell.length_c   1.000
_cell.angle_alpha   90.00
_cell.angle_beta   90.00
_cell.angle_gamma   90.00
#
_symmetry.space_group_name_H-M   'P 1'
#
loop_
_entity.id
_entity.type
_entity.pdbx_description
1 polymer ?
#
loop_
_entity_poly.entity_id
_entity_poly.type
_entity_poly.pdbx_seq_one_letter_code
_entity_poly.pdbx_strand_id
1 'polypeptide(L)'
;MTFDIFLSLAIFSFVTSITPGPNNIMLLASGINFGLKRTMPHAIGVSLGFFVMLLAVGIGIGALIKSSPIIYNILKYLGALYLLWLAWKTAISHSVEQNSNRQGSPLTLLEAALFQWINPKSWMMAISGITLYTSPQYPYISMLLVVIIFTLINFPCVAIWATFGHSLRERLKNPKILKLFNFIMGGLLALSAISVLFQ
;
A
#
# COMPACT_ATOMS: atom_id res chain seq x y z
N MET A 1 5.24 -4.40 26.83
CA MET A 1 4.47 -5.27 25.90
C MET A 1 4.71 -6.70 26.32
N THR A 2 3.67 -7.47 26.61
CA THR A 2 3.79 -8.92 26.90
C THR A 2 4.04 -9.68 25.61
N PHE A 3 4.51 -10.93 25.72
CA PHE A 3 4.76 -11.79 24.54
C PHE A 3 3.48 -12.00 23.72
N ASP A 4 2.33 -12.20 24.37
CA ASP A 4 1.05 -12.42 23.70
C ASP A 4 0.61 -11.19 22.88
N ILE A 5 0.78 -9.99 23.43
CA ILE A 5 0.49 -8.73 22.70
C ILE A 5 1.44 -8.57 21.52
N PHE A 6 2.73 -8.87 21.69
CA PHE A 6 3.71 -8.84 20.60
C PHE A 6 3.33 -9.81 19.48
N LEU A 7 3.02 -11.06 19.83
CA LEU A 7 2.64 -12.09 18.86
C LEU A 7 1.35 -11.70 18.11
N SER A 8 0.34 -11.21 18.83
CA SER A 8 -0.91 -10.73 18.25
C SER A 8 -0.69 -9.56 17.29
N LEU A 9 0.12 -8.58 17.68
CA LEU A 9 0.52 -7.46 16.80
C LEU A 9 1.26 -7.95 15.57
N ALA A 10 2.20 -8.88 15.71
CA ALA A 10 2.97 -9.42 14.61
C ALA A 10 2.06 -10.14 13.59
N ILE A 11 1.14 -10.98 14.07
CA ILE A 11 0.14 -11.67 13.22
C ILE A 11 -0.76 -10.66 12.53
N PHE A 12 -1.30 -9.69 13.28
CA PHE A 12 -2.15 -8.64 12.72
C PHE A 12 -1.41 -7.84 11.64
N SER A 13 -0.18 -7.42 11.92
CA SER A 13 0.66 -6.66 10.98
C SER A 13 0.96 -7.47 9.71
N PHE A 14 1.29 -8.75 9.86
CA PHE A 14 1.56 -9.65 8.76
C PHE A 14 0.31 -9.86 7.89
N VAL A 15 -0.80 -10.28 8.50
CA VAL A 15 -2.04 -10.59 7.77
C VAL A 15 -2.55 -9.35 7.03
N THR A 16 -2.58 -8.19 7.69
CA THR A 16 -3.08 -6.97 7.05
C THR A 16 -2.13 -6.44 5.97
N SER A 17 -0.80 -6.61 6.12
CA SER A 17 0.17 -6.16 5.12
C SER A 17 0.25 -7.10 3.90
N ILE A 18 0.15 -8.42 4.10
CA ILE A 18 0.29 -9.38 3.00
C ILE A 18 -0.99 -9.54 2.18
N THR A 19 -2.16 -9.24 2.75
CA THR A 19 -3.44 -9.36 2.02
C THR A 19 -3.49 -8.41 0.83
N PRO A 20 -4.13 -8.83 -0.29
CA PRO A 20 -4.29 -7.98 -1.47
C PRO A 20 -4.92 -6.63 -1.12
N GLY A 21 -4.42 -5.58 -1.77
CA GLY A 21 -4.92 -4.22 -1.64
C GLY A 21 -4.18 -3.30 -2.62
N PRO A 22 -4.55 -2.00 -2.67
CA PRO A 22 -4.02 -1.08 -3.68
C PRO A 22 -2.49 -1.08 -3.79
N ASN A 23 -1.76 -0.95 -2.68
CA ASN A 23 -0.29 -0.98 -2.67
C ASN A 23 0.25 -2.28 -3.27
N ASN A 24 -0.28 -3.43 -2.82
CA ASN A 24 0.22 -4.75 -3.20
C ASN A 24 -0.04 -5.04 -4.69
N ILE A 25 -1.22 -4.67 -5.19
CA ILE A 25 -1.56 -4.77 -6.60
C ILE A 25 -0.64 -3.90 -7.47
N MET A 26 -0.38 -2.66 -7.03
CA MET A 26 0.53 -1.75 -7.73
C MET A 26 1.97 -2.24 -7.73
N LEU A 27 2.45 -2.80 -6.60
CA LEU A 27 3.80 -3.37 -6.50
C LEU A 27 3.96 -4.61 -7.37
N LEU A 28 2.94 -5.48 -7.40
CA LEU A 28 2.90 -6.63 -8.30
C LEU A 28 3.01 -6.18 -9.77
N ALA A 29 2.15 -5.26 -10.18
CA ALA A 29 2.15 -4.72 -11.54
C ALA A 29 3.48 -4.01 -11.87
N SER A 30 4.03 -3.25 -10.92
CA SER A 30 5.33 -2.59 -11.06
C SER A 30 6.47 -3.59 -11.22
N GLY A 31 6.50 -4.66 -10.41
CA GLY A 31 7.50 -5.73 -10.50
C GLY A 31 7.50 -6.41 -11.87
N ILE A 32 6.32 -6.69 -12.44
CA ILE A 32 6.17 -7.26 -13.77
C ILE A 32 6.64 -6.28 -14.84
N ASN A 33 6.14 -5.07 -14.83
CA ASN A 33 6.37 -4.10 -15.90
C ASN A 33 7.81 -3.55 -15.88
N PHE A 34 8.40 -3.29 -14.71
CA PHE A 34 9.68 -2.59 -14.57
C PHE A 34 10.79 -3.42 -13.94
N GLY A 35 10.47 -4.58 -13.38
CA GLY A 35 11.42 -5.44 -12.67
C GLY A 35 11.70 -4.96 -11.25
N LEU A 36 12.32 -5.84 -10.44
CA LEU A 36 12.50 -5.63 -9.01
C LEU A 36 13.31 -4.37 -8.68
N LYS A 37 14.47 -4.18 -9.32
CA LYS A 37 15.39 -3.07 -9.02
C LYS A 37 14.72 -1.71 -9.19
N ARG A 38 13.94 -1.52 -10.26
CA ARG A 38 13.22 -0.26 -10.53
C ARG A 38 11.99 -0.08 -9.63
N THR A 39 11.42 -1.18 -9.10
CA THR A 39 10.26 -1.17 -8.20
C THR A 39 10.66 -0.95 -6.73
N MET A 40 11.92 -1.17 -6.33
CA MET A 40 12.36 -1.01 -4.94
C MET A 40 12.09 0.37 -4.34
N PRO A 41 12.33 1.51 -5.04
CA PRO A 41 11.97 2.82 -4.51
C PRO A 41 10.47 2.95 -4.18
N HIS A 42 9.59 2.36 -5.00
CA HIS A 42 8.15 2.28 -4.74
C HIS A 42 7.86 1.48 -3.45
N ALA A 43 8.45 0.29 -3.29
CA ALA A 43 8.25 -0.55 -2.09
C ALA A 43 8.76 0.13 -0.81
N ILE A 44 9.92 0.77 -0.87
CA ILE A 44 10.48 1.56 0.24
C ILE A 44 9.56 2.74 0.56
N GLY A 45 9.06 3.44 -0.46
CA GLY A 45 8.13 4.57 -0.30
C GLY A 45 6.83 4.17 0.39
N VAL A 46 6.26 3.01 0.04
CA VAL A 46 5.08 2.45 0.72
C VAL A 46 5.36 2.28 2.21
N SER A 47 6.47 1.64 2.58
CA SER A 47 6.78 1.33 3.98
C SER A 47 7.15 2.57 4.78
N LEU A 48 7.94 3.49 4.21
CA LEU A 48 8.28 4.76 4.88
C LEU A 48 7.06 5.67 5.03
N GLY A 49 6.21 5.76 4.00
CA GLY A 49 4.97 6.52 4.07
C GLY A 49 4.02 5.96 5.12
N PHE A 50 3.93 4.62 5.22
CA PHE A 50 3.13 3.95 6.24
C PHE A 50 3.72 4.14 7.65
N PHE A 51 5.05 4.12 7.81
CA PHE A 51 5.72 4.46 9.07
C PHE A 51 5.35 5.87 9.55
N VAL A 52 5.44 6.87 8.67
CA VAL A 52 5.08 8.26 8.99
C VAL A 52 3.59 8.37 9.34
N MET A 53 2.73 7.66 8.61
CA MET A 53 1.30 7.61 8.90
C MET A 53 1.00 6.98 10.28
N LEU A 54 1.65 5.87 10.64
CA LEU A 54 1.52 5.25 11.96
C LEU A 54 1.90 6.22 13.09
N LEU A 55 3.01 6.97 12.92
CA LEU A 55 3.39 8.02 13.86
C LEU A 55 2.33 9.11 13.96
N ALA A 56 1.83 9.59 12.82
CA ALA A 56 0.81 10.62 12.76
C ALA A 56 -0.50 10.20 13.45
N VAL A 57 -0.92 8.95 13.23
CA VAL A 57 -2.10 8.38 13.91
C VAL A 57 -1.85 8.24 15.41
N GLY A 58 -0.65 7.82 15.79
CA GLY A 58 -0.25 7.67 17.20
C GLY A 58 -0.24 8.96 17.99
N ILE A 59 0.11 10.09 17.37
CA ILE A 59 0.06 11.43 17.99
C ILE A 59 -1.35 12.08 17.93
N GLY A 60 -2.36 11.38 17.41
CA GLY A 60 -3.76 11.79 17.49
C GLY A 60 -4.39 12.32 16.19
N ILE A 61 -3.67 12.43 15.08
CA ILE A 61 -4.22 12.87 13.78
C ILE A 61 -5.37 11.96 13.34
N GLY A 62 -5.29 10.66 13.64
CA GLY A 62 -6.37 9.71 13.34
C GLY A 62 -7.69 10.03 14.06
N ALA A 63 -7.63 10.53 15.30
CA ALA A 63 -8.81 10.97 16.03
C ALA A 63 -9.41 12.25 15.41
N LEU A 64 -8.56 13.19 15.00
CA LEU A 64 -8.99 14.43 14.34
C LEU A 64 -9.72 14.14 13.02
N ILE A 65 -9.21 13.22 12.21
CA ILE A 65 -9.87 12.83 10.94
C ILE A 65 -11.22 12.16 11.21
N LYS A 66 -11.29 11.27 12.21
CA LYS A 66 -12.56 10.63 12.61
C LYS A 66 -13.60 11.64 13.11
N SER A 67 -13.18 12.70 13.79
CA SER A 67 -14.09 13.72 14.32
C SER A 67 -14.60 14.71 13.28
N SER A 68 -13.99 14.73 12.07
CA SER A 68 -14.38 15.64 10.99
C SER A 68 -14.90 14.88 9.77
N PRO A 69 -16.23 14.73 9.61
CA PRO A 69 -16.83 14.06 8.45
C PRO A 69 -16.40 14.69 7.10
N ILE A 70 -16.14 16.00 7.10
CA ILE A 70 -15.69 16.71 5.91
C ILE A 70 -14.30 16.24 5.48
N ILE A 71 -13.34 16.22 6.40
CA ILE A 71 -11.97 15.78 6.13
C ILE A 71 -11.98 14.31 5.70
N TYR A 72 -12.73 13.46 6.39
CA TYR A 72 -12.88 12.05 6.04
C TYR A 72 -13.40 11.87 4.61
N ASN A 73 -14.48 12.58 4.24
CA ASN A 73 -15.07 12.50 2.91
C ASN A 73 -14.12 13.01 1.82
N ILE A 74 -13.42 14.12 2.06
CA ILE A 74 -12.40 14.63 1.12
C ILE A 74 -11.34 13.57 0.84
N LEU A 75 -10.74 12.96 1.87
CA LEU A 75 -9.74 11.91 1.73
C LEU A 75 -10.29 10.68 1.02
N LYS A 76 -11.53 10.28 1.35
CA LYS A 76 -12.23 9.15 0.72
C LYS A 76 -12.40 9.36 -0.79
N TYR A 77 -12.93 10.50 -1.21
CA TYR A 77 -13.17 10.77 -2.63
C TYR A 77 -11.85 11.00 -3.40
N LEU A 78 -10.88 11.72 -2.83
CA LEU A 78 -9.56 11.88 -3.44
C LEU A 78 -8.86 10.54 -3.61
N GLY A 79 -8.93 9.67 -2.60
CA GLY A 79 -8.38 8.32 -2.66
C GLY A 79 -9.03 7.46 -3.76
N ALA A 80 -10.36 7.48 -3.84
CA ALA A 80 -11.10 6.75 -4.87
C ALA A 80 -10.77 7.25 -6.28
N LEU A 81 -10.74 8.56 -6.50
CA LEU A 81 -10.37 9.16 -7.78
C LEU A 81 -8.94 8.80 -8.20
N TYR A 82 -7.99 8.87 -7.26
CA TYR A 82 -6.61 8.50 -7.53
C TYR A 82 -6.46 7.00 -7.85
N LEU A 83 -7.18 6.13 -7.15
CA LEU A 83 -7.22 4.70 -7.45
C LEU A 83 -7.81 4.40 -8.83
N LEU A 84 -8.87 5.10 -9.24
CA LEU A 84 -9.45 4.97 -10.58
C LEU A 84 -8.47 5.43 -11.65
N TRP A 85 -7.75 6.52 -11.43
CA TRP A 85 -6.69 6.98 -12.33
C TRP A 85 -5.56 5.95 -12.44
N LEU A 86 -5.10 5.37 -11.33
CA LEU A 86 -4.10 4.30 -11.33
C LEU A 86 -4.61 3.03 -12.00
N ALA A 87 -5.88 2.67 -11.78
CA ALA A 87 -6.55 1.54 -12.43
C ALA A 87 -6.51 1.69 -13.96
N TRP A 88 -6.89 2.87 -14.45
CA TRP A 88 -6.81 3.21 -15.87
C TRP A 88 -5.37 3.12 -16.39
N LYS A 89 -4.42 3.80 -15.73
CA LYS A 89 -3.00 3.79 -16.10
C LYS A 89 -2.42 2.38 -16.16
N THR A 90 -2.81 1.51 -15.22
CA THR A 90 -2.38 0.11 -15.19
C THR A 90 -3.00 -0.69 -16.33
N ALA A 91 -4.30 -0.56 -16.56
CA ALA A 91 -5.03 -1.31 -17.59
C ALA A 91 -4.54 -1.02 -19.02
N ILE A 92 -4.15 0.23 -19.31
CA ILE A 92 -3.66 0.64 -20.63
C ILE A 92 -2.14 0.45 -20.82
N SER A 93 -1.42 -0.04 -19.81
CA SER A 93 0.02 -0.30 -19.92
C SER A 93 0.29 -1.45 -20.90
N HIS A 94 1.09 -1.20 -21.94
CA HIS A 94 1.23 -2.13 -23.08
C HIS A 94 2.61 -2.77 -23.23
N SER A 95 3.59 -2.45 -22.38
CA SER A 95 4.96 -2.91 -22.62
C SER A 95 5.66 -3.52 -21.41
N VAL A 96 6.04 -4.80 -21.56
CA VAL A 96 7.33 -5.28 -21.08
C VAL A 96 8.33 -4.83 -22.13
N GLU A 97 8.99 -3.80 -21.86
CA GLU A 97 9.90 -3.00 -22.60
C GLU A 97 10.79 -3.67 -23.67
N GLN A 98 10.76 -3.12 -24.87
CA GLN A 98 11.89 -3.18 -25.82
C GLN A 98 12.24 -1.82 -26.47
N ASN A 99 11.52 -0.71 -26.20
CA ASN A 99 11.87 0.59 -26.76
C ASN A 99 11.98 1.68 -25.72
N SER A 100 13.18 2.23 -25.58
CA SER A 100 13.65 3.17 -24.57
C SER A 100 13.02 4.57 -24.55
N ASN A 101 12.06 4.89 -25.39
CA ASN A 101 11.59 6.27 -25.57
C ASN A 101 10.12 6.57 -25.20
N ARG A 102 9.33 5.59 -24.72
CA ARG A 102 7.93 5.83 -24.29
C ARG A 102 7.56 4.97 -23.07
N GLN A 103 8.30 5.13 -21.99
CA GLN A 103 8.13 4.26 -20.82
C GLN A 103 7.45 5.00 -19.68
N GLY A 104 6.38 4.38 -19.16
CA GLY A 104 5.95 4.63 -17.81
C GLY A 104 7.08 4.33 -16.82
N SER A 105 7.05 4.93 -15.65
CA SER A 105 7.95 4.63 -14.54
C SER A 105 7.14 4.03 -13.39
N PRO A 106 7.78 3.22 -12.51
CA PRO A 106 7.20 2.91 -11.21
C PRO A 106 6.89 4.20 -10.47
N LEU A 107 6.00 4.13 -9.49
CA LEU A 107 5.88 5.22 -8.54
C LEU A 107 7.24 5.50 -7.91
N THR A 108 7.57 6.78 -7.81
CA THR A 108 8.74 7.22 -7.04
C THR A 108 8.53 6.93 -5.56
N LEU A 109 9.59 6.96 -4.78
CA LEU A 109 9.54 6.83 -3.33
C LEU A 109 8.54 7.82 -2.71
N LEU A 110 8.61 9.08 -3.14
CA LEU A 110 7.74 10.14 -2.60
C LEU A 110 6.28 9.95 -2.99
N GLU A 111 5.99 9.64 -4.25
CA GLU A 111 4.62 9.36 -4.71
C GLU A 111 4.01 8.18 -3.94
N ALA A 112 4.77 7.11 -3.73
CA ALA A 112 4.33 5.95 -2.98
C ALA A 112 4.11 6.26 -1.49
N ALA A 113 4.96 7.10 -0.89
CA ALA A 113 4.80 7.55 0.49
C ALA A 113 3.57 8.45 0.65
N LEU A 114 3.35 9.38 -0.26
CA LEU A 114 2.18 10.27 -0.26
C LEU A 114 0.88 9.50 -0.52
N PHE A 115 0.94 8.45 -1.34
CA PHE A 115 -0.23 7.60 -1.61
C PHE A 115 -0.82 6.98 -0.33
N GLN A 116 -0.01 6.74 0.71
CA GLN A 116 -0.54 6.17 1.96
C GLN A 116 -1.64 7.04 2.57
N TRP A 117 -1.55 8.37 2.42
CA TRP A 117 -2.50 9.33 2.99
C TRP A 117 -3.88 9.33 2.32
N ILE A 118 -3.98 8.81 1.11
CA ILE A 118 -5.24 8.66 0.38
C ILE A 118 -5.66 7.19 0.25
N ASN A 119 -4.85 6.25 0.78
CA ASN A 119 -5.14 4.82 0.75
C ASN A 119 -5.96 4.42 1.99
N PRO A 120 -7.26 4.08 1.85
CA PRO A 120 -8.12 3.77 2.99
C PRO A 120 -7.66 2.54 3.76
N LYS A 121 -7.08 1.53 3.09
CA LYS A 121 -6.52 0.36 3.77
C LYS A 121 -5.39 0.74 4.71
N SER A 122 -4.51 1.68 4.32
CA SER A 122 -3.43 2.16 5.19
C SER A 122 -3.97 2.88 6.42
N TRP A 123 -5.03 3.69 6.28
CA TRP A 123 -5.72 4.32 7.42
C TRP A 123 -6.33 3.30 8.37
N MET A 124 -7.06 2.31 7.83
CA MET A 124 -7.65 1.24 8.67
C MET A 124 -6.57 0.47 9.43
N MET A 125 -5.48 0.08 8.77
CA MET A 125 -4.36 -0.61 9.38
C MET A 125 -3.69 0.23 10.47
N ALA A 126 -3.42 1.50 10.21
CA ALA A 126 -2.75 2.39 11.14
C ALA A 126 -3.62 2.69 12.37
N ILE A 127 -4.89 3.05 12.17
CA ILE A 127 -5.82 3.33 13.27
C ILE A 127 -6.03 2.09 14.12
N SER A 128 -6.31 0.93 13.51
CA SER A 128 -6.52 -0.32 14.25
C SER A 128 -5.26 -0.75 15.00
N GLY A 129 -4.09 -0.72 14.34
CA GLY A 129 -2.82 -1.06 14.96
C GLY A 129 -2.50 -0.21 16.19
N ILE A 130 -2.64 1.09 16.07
CA ILE A 130 -2.40 2.02 17.19
C ILE A 130 -3.45 1.82 18.31
N THR A 131 -4.74 1.77 17.95
CA THR A 131 -5.82 1.69 18.95
C THR A 131 -5.81 0.37 19.72
N LEU A 132 -5.56 -0.76 19.05
CA LEU A 132 -5.64 -2.08 19.70
C LEU A 132 -4.39 -2.44 20.51
N TYR A 133 -3.21 -1.92 20.13
CA TYR A 133 -1.94 -2.41 20.68
C TYR A 133 -1.18 -1.35 21.49
N THR A 134 -1.67 -0.11 21.58
CA THR A 134 -1.08 0.92 22.45
C THR A 134 -1.61 0.79 23.88
N SER A 135 -0.70 0.68 24.85
CA SER A 135 -1.04 0.56 26.27
C SER A 135 -1.36 1.93 26.88
N PRO A 136 -2.48 2.09 27.58
CA PRO A 136 -2.78 3.34 28.31
C PRO A 136 -1.76 3.66 29.41
N GLN A 137 -1.11 2.65 29.99
CA GLN A 137 -0.11 2.83 31.07
C GLN A 137 1.21 3.42 30.57
N TYR A 138 1.61 3.06 29.32
CA TYR A 138 2.86 3.50 28.71
C TYR A 138 2.61 3.94 27.25
N PRO A 139 1.81 4.99 27.03
CA PRO A 139 1.26 5.29 25.68
C PRO A 139 2.35 5.53 24.64
N TYR A 140 3.35 6.36 24.94
CA TYR A 140 4.40 6.72 23.96
C TYR A 140 5.31 5.54 23.62
N ILE A 141 5.75 4.78 24.64
CA ILE A 141 6.66 3.65 24.42
C ILE A 141 5.94 2.53 23.65
N SER A 142 4.70 2.19 24.04
CA SER A 142 3.95 1.16 23.35
C SER A 142 3.57 1.57 21.93
N MET A 143 3.24 2.84 21.71
CA MET A 143 3.01 3.39 20.38
C MET A 143 4.25 3.23 19.49
N LEU A 144 5.44 3.63 19.97
CA LEU A 144 6.67 3.49 19.21
C LEU A 144 6.99 2.01 18.89
N LEU A 145 6.75 1.11 19.82
CA LEU A 145 6.90 -0.33 19.58
C LEU A 145 5.94 -0.82 18.49
N VAL A 146 4.67 -0.40 18.53
CA VAL A 146 3.70 -0.72 17.46
C VAL A 146 4.19 -0.20 16.11
N VAL A 147 4.62 1.05 16.04
CA VAL A 147 5.12 1.67 14.81
C VAL A 147 6.30 0.89 14.24
N ILE A 148 7.29 0.56 15.07
CA ILE A 148 8.50 -0.15 14.65
C ILE A 148 8.16 -1.57 14.19
N ILE A 149 7.44 -2.35 15.01
CA ILE A 149 7.10 -3.74 14.71
C ILE A 149 6.25 -3.82 13.44
N PHE A 150 5.23 -2.97 13.34
CA PHE A 150 4.37 -2.97 12.17
C PHE A 150 5.15 -2.63 10.89
N THR A 151 6.01 -1.61 10.93
CA THR A 151 6.81 -1.21 9.76
C THR A 151 7.82 -2.29 9.35
N LEU A 152 8.50 -2.92 10.32
CA LEU A 152 9.44 -4.01 10.06
C LEU A 152 8.76 -5.23 9.42
N ILE A 153 7.50 -5.51 9.76
CA ILE A 153 6.72 -6.59 9.15
C ILE A 153 6.11 -6.15 7.81
N ASN A 154 5.68 -4.90 7.69
CA ASN A 154 5.08 -4.38 6.47
C ASN A 154 6.07 -4.41 5.30
N PHE A 155 7.33 -3.97 5.51
CA PHE A 155 8.31 -3.88 4.43
C PHE A 155 8.53 -5.21 3.69
N PRO A 156 8.86 -6.35 4.36
CA PRO A 156 8.98 -7.62 3.66
C PRO A 156 7.69 -8.07 2.97
N CYS A 157 6.52 -7.80 3.56
CA CYS A 157 5.23 -8.14 2.94
C CYS A 157 5.03 -7.42 1.60
N VAL A 158 5.29 -6.11 1.54
CA VAL A 158 5.16 -5.34 0.29
C VAL A 158 6.28 -5.70 -0.71
N ALA A 159 7.49 -6.00 -0.23
CA ALA A 159 8.59 -6.46 -1.06
C ALA A 159 8.32 -7.83 -1.71
N ILE A 160 7.61 -8.74 -1.02
CA ILE A 160 7.17 -10.03 -1.59
C ILE A 160 6.29 -9.79 -2.82
N TRP A 161 5.37 -8.84 -2.80
CA TRP A 161 4.53 -8.53 -3.95
C TRP A 161 5.32 -8.01 -5.15
N ALA A 162 6.31 -7.14 -4.92
CA ALA A 162 7.22 -6.66 -5.95
C ALA A 162 8.09 -7.79 -6.52
N THR A 163 8.62 -8.66 -5.66
CA THR A 163 9.45 -9.82 -6.03
C THR A 163 8.63 -10.84 -6.81
N PHE A 164 7.41 -11.14 -6.34
CA PHE A 164 6.49 -12.03 -7.04
C PHE A 164 6.14 -11.49 -8.42
N GLY A 165 5.87 -10.18 -8.54
CA GLY A 165 5.68 -9.51 -9.82
C GLY A 165 6.89 -9.69 -10.74
N HIS A 166 8.09 -9.47 -10.21
CA HIS A 166 9.32 -9.65 -10.98
C HIS A 166 9.51 -11.11 -11.46
N SER A 167 9.22 -12.10 -10.63
CA SER A 167 9.35 -13.53 -11.01
C SER A 167 8.36 -13.95 -12.10
N LEU A 168 7.20 -13.30 -12.19
CA LEU A 168 6.21 -13.52 -13.24
C LEU A 168 6.59 -12.82 -14.56
N ARG A 169 7.51 -11.87 -14.56
CA ARG A 169 7.87 -11.04 -15.71
C ARG A 169 8.25 -11.86 -16.94
N GLU A 170 9.08 -12.89 -16.74
CA GLU A 170 9.53 -13.76 -17.86
C GLU A 170 8.36 -14.52 -18.51
N ARG A 171 7.39 -14.97 -17.70
CA ARG A 171 6.20 -15.68 -18.20
C ARG A 171 5.21 -14.73 -18.90
N LEU A 172 5.27 -13.44 -18.58
CA LEU A 172 4.39 -12.39 -19.12
C LEU A 172 5.04 -11.62 -20.28
N LYS A 173 6.10 -12.13 -20.88
CA LYS A 173 6.72 -11.55 -22.10
C LYS A 173 5.79 -11.55 -23.31
N ASN A 174 4.79 -12.45 -23.33
CA ASN A 174 3.76 -12.44 -24.38
C ASN A 174 2.89 -11.18 -24.24
N PRO A 175 2.84 -10.28 -25.25
CA PRO A 175 2.11 -9.01 -25.15
C PRO A 175 0.61 -9.17 -24.88
N LYS A 176 0.00 -10.26 -25.38
CA LYS A 176 -1.43 -10.55 -25.14
C LYS A 176 -1.69 -10.93 -23.69
N ILE A 177 -0.80 -11.75 -23.10
CA ILE A 177 -0.93 -12.18 -21.71
C ILE A 177 -0.66 -10.99 -20.77
N LEU A 178 0.34 -10.18 -21.07
CA LEU A 178 0.63 -8.96 -20.30
C LEU A 178 -0.54 -7.97 -20.34
N LYS A 179 -1.13 -7.75 -21.52
CA LYS A 179 -2.29 -6.88 -21.66
C LYS A 179 -3.47 -7.37 -20.82
N LEU A 180 -3.75 -8.68 -20.88
CA LEU A 180 -4.80 -9.28 -20.06
C LEU A 180 -4.50 -9.14 -18.56
N PHE A 181 -3.25 -9.39 -18.15
CA PHE A 181 -2.81 -9.21 -16.76
C PHE A 181 -3.00 -7.77 -16.29
N ASN A 182 -2.52 -6.78 -17.05
CA ASN A 182 -2.65 -5.38 -16.71
C ASN A 182 -4.12 -4.93 -16.65
N PHE A 183 -4.96 -5.45 -17.52
CA PHE A 183 -6.39 -5.21 -17.49
C PHE A 183 -7.05 -5.80 -16.21
N ILE A 184 -6.68 -7.01 -15.80
CA ILE A 184 -7.15 -7.63 -14.55
C ILE A 184 -6.68 -6.81 -13.33
N MET A 185 -5.41 -6.39 -13.30
CA MET A 185 -4.87 -5.59 -12.18
C MET A 185 -5.54 -4.22 -12.10
N GLY A 186 -5.77 -3.57 -13.24
CA GLY A 186 -6.55 -2.33 -13.31
C GLY A 186 -7.98 -2.53 -12.80
N GLY A 187 -8.62 -3.63 -13.19
CA GLY A 187 -9.95 -4.00 -12.70
C GLY A 187 -10.00 -4.17 -11.17
N LEU A 188 -9.00 -4.86 -10.59
CA LEU A 188 -8.90 -5.02 -9.13
C LEU A 188 -8.68 -3.68 -8.41
N LEU A 189 -7.89 -2.77 -8.98
CA LEU A 189 -7.73 -1.41 -8.44
C LEU A 189 -9.03 -0.61 -8.53
N ALA A 190 -9.78 -0.72 -9.65
CA ALA A 190 -11.07 -0.07 -9.79
C ALA A 190 -12.10 -0.62 -8.79
N LEU A 191 -12.15 -1.94 -8.59
CA LEU A 191 -12.99 -2.56 -7.56
C LEU A 191 -12.60 -2.08 -6.15
N SER A 192 -11.32 -1.93 -5.87
CA SER A 192 -10.84 -1.36 -4.60
C SER A 192 -11.31 0.09 -4.43
N ALA A 193 -11.28 0.91 -5.49
CA ALA A 193 -11.79 2.28 -5.46
C ALA A 193 -13.30 2.33 -5.19
N ILE A 194 -14.06 1.46 -5.86
CA ILE A 194 -15.51 1.34 -5.66
C ILE A 194 -15.82 0.92 -4.21
N SER A 195 -15.11 -0.08 -3.67
CA SER A 195 -15.35 -0.54 -2.29
C SER A 195 -15.14 0.57 -1.26
N VAL A 196 -14.19 1.50 -1.51
CA VAL A 196 -13.96 2.68 -0.67
C VAL A 196 -15.16 3.62 -0.65
N LEU A 197 -15.87 3.77 -1.77
CA LEU A 197 -17.02 4.68 -1.86
C LEU A 197 -18.24 4.17 -1.06
N PHE A 198 -18.31 2.86 -0.80
CA PHE A 198 -19.38 2.24 -0.02
C PHE A 198 -19.06 2.06 1.47
N GLN A 199 -17.87 2.45 1.94
CA GLN A 199 -17.49 2.56 3.36
C GLN A 199 -17.80 3.94 3.92
#